data_3e1be530835843838379bb4c4a42941f
#
_entry.id   3e1be530835843838379bb4c4a42941f
#
_cell.length_a   1.000
_cell.length_b   1.000
_cell.length_c   1.000
_cell.angle_alpha   90.00
_cell.angle_beta   90.00
_cell.angle_gamma   90.00
#
_symmetry.space_group_name_H-M   'P 1'
#
loop_
_entity.id
_entity.type
_entity.pdbx_description
1 polymer ?
#
loop_
_entity_poly.entity_id
_entity_poly.type
_entity_poly.pdbx_seq_one_letter_code
_entity_poly.pdbx_strand_id
1 'polypeptide(L)'
;MRAASSLKDTVFAQIPAKQKELKDIGAKYGEKKLGDVTVSQTLGGGRDVKCMFWDTSLLDAQEGIRFRGYSIPELQKSLPAAQAGGEPMPEGLLWLLMTGELPTKEQAKSVTDELHSRSKLPSHVAQAISSFPKGMHPMTQLSAAVLMMQTDSKFAKAYQSGVNKTKYYETTYEDCMDLMARLPQVAALIYRNTYHGGKPGAQYNSSLDYSANFARMMGYNQPQFDEVMRLYLTIHSDHEGGNVSAHTTRLVGSALSDPYLSFSAAMCGLAGPLHGLANQEVLGWVLELNEEFKKQGKSVTHETIREFAWKTLKSGQVIPGYGHAVLRKTDPRYMAQREFCLKHMPNDHLFKIVSTIYEVVPDVLKEQGKTKNPWPNVDAHSGVLLTHYGMTEHNYYTVLFGVSRAIGVLSQLFWDRALGHPLERPKSVNVAWLKAYLESGKEI
;
A
#
# COMPACT_ATOMS: atom_id res chain seq x y z
N MET A 1 8.78 33.96 14.84
CA MET A 1 8.92 32.50 14.59
C MET A 1 9.29 32.35 13.12
N ARG A 2 10.39 31.64 12.78
CA ARG A 2 10.62 31.23 11.39
C ARG A 2 9.48 30.33 10.97
N ALA A 3 8.85 30.61 9.82
CA ALA A 3 7.89 29.69 9.22
C ALA A 3 8.54 28.30 9.09
N ALA A 4 7.82 27.25 9.45
CA ALA A 4 8.31 25.88 9.23
C ALA A 4 8.60 25.72 7.72
N SER A 5 9.76 25.16 7.37
CA SER A 5 10.08 24.91 5.96
C SER A 5 9.05 23.95 5.37
N SER A 6 8.67 24.19 4.12
CA SER A 6 7.74 23.31 3.41
C SER A 6 8.33 21.91 3.20
N LEU A 7 7.48 20.90 2.94
CA LEU A 7 7.95 19.56 2.56
C LEU A 7 8.91 19.64 1.37
N LYS A 8 8.53 20.41 0.34
CA LYS A 8 9.33 20.60 -0.87
C LYS A 8 10.71 21.14 -0.56
N ASP A 9 10.80 22.25 0.20
CA ASP A 9 12.07 22.87 0.53
C ASP A 9 12.96 21.93 1.35
N THR A 10 12.36 21.23 2.31
CA THR A 10 13.09 20.31 3.19
C THR A 10 13.67 19.13 2.37
N VAL A 11 12.87 18.49 1.54
CA VAL A 11 13.31 17.32 0.77
C VAL A 11 14.30 17.71 -0.31
N PHE A 12 14.12 18.86 -0.99
CA PHE A 12 15.06 19.33 -2.02
C PHE A 12 16.43 19.67 -1.45
N ALA A 13 16.47 20.23 -0.24
CA ALA A 13 17.75 20.50 0.45
C ALA A 13 18.54 19.23 0.78
N GLN A 14 17.88 18.07 0.92
CA GLN A 14 18.53 16.80 1.24
C GLN A 14 19.12 16.08 0.00
N ILE A 15 18.66 16.41 -1.22
CA ILE A 15 19.04 15.70 -2.45
C ILE A 15 20.55 15.65 -2.67
N PRO A 16 21.32 16.76 -2.59
CA PRO A 16 22.76 16.72 -2.85
C PRO A 16 23.51 15.80 -1.90
N ALA A 17 23.14 15.78 -0.62
CA ALA A 17 23.76 14.93 0.39
C ALA A 17 23.48 13.45 0.11
N LYS A 18 22.23 13.10 -0.22
CA LYS A 18 21.81 11.73 -0.57
C LYS A 18 22.47 11.24 -1.86
N GLN A 19 22.57 12.10 -2.89
CA GLN A 19 23.29 11.76 -4.13
C GLN A 19 24.77 11.47 -3.84
N LYS A 20 25.42 12.30 -3.00
CA LYS A 20 26.81 12.09 -2.61
C LYS A 20 26.97 10.77 -1.84
N GLU A 21 26.14 10.50 -0.86
CA GLU A 21 26.17 9.27 -0.06
C GLU A 21 26.13 8.02 -0.95
N LEU A 22 25.16 7.93 -1.87
CA LEU A 22 25.02 6.77 -2.78
C LEU A 22 26.20 6.67 -3.76
N LYS A 23 26.69 7.80 -4.26
CA LYS A 23 27.89 7.83 -5.10
C LYS A 23 29.12 7.29 -4.36
N ASP A 24 29.32 7.71 -3.12
CA ASP A 24 30.44 7.27 -2.28
C ASP A 24 30.32 5.75 -1.97
N ILE A 25 29.10 5.26 -1.66
CA ILE A 25 28.84 3.82 -1.47
C ILE A 25 29.17 3.05 -2.74
N GLY A 26 28.69 3.50 -3.90
CA GLY A 26 28.95 2.86 -5.19
C GLY A 26 30.44 2.85 -5.55
N ALA A 27 31.13 3.95 -5.34
CA ALA A 27 32.57 4.05 -5.61
C ALA A 27 33.41 3.13 -4.69
N LYS A 28 33.02 3.01 -3.42
CA LYS A 28 33.78 2.24 -2.42
C LYS A 28 33.46 0.75 -2.43
N TYR A 29 32.20 0.39 -2.70
CA TYR A 29 31.69 -0.97 -2.48
C TYR A 29 30.95 -1.54 -3.70
N GLY A 30 31.00 -0.88 -4.87
CA GLY A 30 30.19 -1.27 -6.05
C GLY A 30 30.39 -2.70 -6.50
N GLU A 31 31.61 -3.25 -6.35
CA GLU A 31 31.92 -4.64 -6.71
C GLU A 31 31.66 -5.66 -5.58
N LYS A 32 31.17 -5.19 -4.42
CA LYS A 32 30.89 -6.12 -3.29
C LYS A 32 29.63 -6.91 -3.55
N LYS A 33 29.73 -8.25 -3.53
CA LYS A 33 28.58 -9.14 -3.66
C LYS A 33 27.60 -8.95 -2.50
N LEU A 34 26.29 -8.89 -2.82
CA LEU A 34 25.19 -8.83 -1.86
C LEU A 34 24.53 -10.20 -1.63
N GLY A 35 24.94 -11.21 -2.36
CA GLY A 35 24.46 -12.58 -2.33
C GLY A 35 24.63 -13.25 -3.68
N ASP A 36 24.40 -14.55 -3.72
CA ASP A 36 24.38 -15.35 -4.94
C ASP A 36 22.94 -15.60 -5.39
N VAL A 37 22.73 -15.84 -6.68
CA VAL A 37 21.41 -16.14 -7.26
C VAL A 37 21.38 -17.60 -7.68
N THR A 38 20.44 -18.37 -7.15
CA THR A 38 20.27 -19.78 -7.48
C THR A 38 19.31 -20.00 -8.65
N VAL A 39 19.40 -21.14 -9.30
CA VAL A 39 18.42 -21.58 -10.31
C VAL A 39 17.01 -21.60 -9.72
N SER A 40 16.85 -22.07 -8.50
CA SER A 40 15.57 -22.10 -7.81
C SER A 40 14.97 -20.69 -7.63
N GLN A 41 15.77 -19.69 -7.27
CA GLN A 41 15.32 -18.30 -7.16
C GLN A 41 14.93 -17.73 -8.52
N THR A 42 15.73 -17.97 -9.56
CA THR A 42 15.44 -17.52 -10.93
C THR A 42 14.12 -18.09 -11.46
N LEU A 43 13.85 -19.38 -11.24
CA LEU A 43 12.60 -20.04 -11.63
C LEU A 43 11.45 -19.69 -10.69
N GLY A 44 11.74 -19.35 -9.45
CA GLY A 44 10.78 -19.06 -8.36
C GLY A 44 10.38 -17.60 -8.21
N GLY A 45 10.57 -16.77 -9.24
CA GLY A 45 10.14 -15.36 -9.24
C GLY A 45 11.10 -14.41 -8.52
N GLY A 46 12.39 -14.76 -8.41
CA GLY A 46 13.44 -13.88 -7.86
C GLY A 46 13.32 -13.62 -6.35
N ARG A 47 12.65 -14.49 -5.60
CA ARG A 47 12.44 -14.33 -4.16
C ARG A 47 13.77 -14.25 -3.42
N ASP A 48 13.88 -13.28 -2.50
CA ASP A 48 15.05 -13.02 -1.66
C ASP A 48 16.31 -12.56 -2.45
N VAL A 49 16.21 -12.29 -3.75
CA VAL A 49 17.28 -11.72 -4.55
C VAL A 49 17.39 -10.22 -4.28
N LYS A 50 18.55 -9.77 -3.77
CA LYS A 50 18.81 -8.36 -3.48
C LYS A 50 19.24 -7.61 -4.75
N CYS A 51 18.29 -7.19 -5.56
CA CYS A 51 18.54 -6.52 -6.83
C CYS A 51 17.89 -5.12 -6.95
N MET A 52 17.36 -4.59 -5.86
CA MET A 52 16.64 -3.32 -5.87
C MET A 52 17.03 -2.46 -4.67
N PHE A 53 17.20 -1.16 -4.92
CA PHE A 53 17.32 -0.15 -3.86
C PHE A 53 15.95 0.43 -3.55
N TRP A 54 15.56 0.42 -2.27
CA TRP A 54 14.33 1.00 -1.76
C TRP A 54 14.59 1.59 -0.38
N ASP A 55 14.35 2.87 -0.19
CA ASP A 55 14.81 3.62 1.01
C ASP A 55 13.67 4.06 1.93
N THR A 56 12.42 4.12 1.44
CA THR A 56 11.29 4.62 2.23
C THR A 56 10.84 3.62 3.30
N SER A 57 11.02 2.33 3.07
CA SER A 57 10.68 1.29 4.04
C SER A 57 11.53 0.04 3.84
N LEU A 58 11.59 -0.80 4.88
CA LEU A 58 12.27 -2.09 4.85
C LEU A 58 11.43 -3.10 5.64
N LEU A 59 11.26 -4.30 5.08
CA LEU A 59 10.50 -5.37 5.70
C LEU A 59 11.42 -6.34 6.42
N ASP A 60 11.36 -6.34 7.74
CA ASP A 60 12.03 -7.33 8.57
C ASP A 60 11.14 -8.58 8.75
N ALA A 61 11.72 -9.78 8.60
CA ALA A 61 10.96 -11.02 8.69
C ALA A 61 10.39 -11.31 10.09
N GLN A 62 10.98 -10.77 11.14
CA GLN A 62 10.59 -11.00 12.53
C GLN A 62 9.80 -9.85 13.15
N GLU A 63 10.13 -8.61 12.74
CA GLU A 63 9.53 -7.41 13.31
C GLU A 63 8.45 -6.79 12.40
N GLY A 64 8.45 -7.13 11.11
CA GLY A 64 7.55 -6.57 10.12
C GLY A 64 8.09 -5.31 9.46
N ILE A 65 7.18 -4.49 8.92
CA ILE A 65 7.53 -3.29 8.18
C ILE A 65 8.09 -2.19 9.11
N ARG A 66 9.15 -1.54 8.63
CA ARG A 66 9.71 -0.31 9.20
C ARG A 66 9.70 0.80 8.16
N PHE A 67 9.08 1.92 8.48
CA PHE A 67 9.04 3.13 7.65
C PHE A 67 10.18 4.04 8.05
N ARG A 68 11.17 4.23 7.18
CA ARG A 68 12.38 5.00 7.53
C ARG A 68 13.01 4.58 8.87
N GLY A 69 12.94 3.27 9.19
CA GLY A 69 13.46 2.70 10.42
C GLY A 69 12.47 2.63 11.59
N TYR A 70 11.31 3.25 11.51
CA TYR A 70 10.29 3.23 12.56
C TYR A 70 9.28 2.11 12.35
N SER A 71 8.98 1.36 13.39
CA SER A 71 7.90 0.36 13.43
C SER A 71 6.51 1.03 13.52
N ILE A 72 5.44 0.30 13.22
CA ILE A 72 4.07 0.81 13.33
C ILE A 72 3.74 1.28 14.75
N PRO A 73 4.04 0.52 15.84
CA PRO A 73 3.80 1.02 17.20
C PRO A 73 4.59 2.30 17.56
N GLU A 74 5.80 2.46 17.03
CA GLU A 74 6.58 3.69 17.22
C GLU A 74 5.93 4.87 16.49
N LEU A 75 5.43 4.64 15.26
CA LEU A 75 4.74 5.68 14.49
C LEU A 75 3.41 6.09 15.11
N GLN A 76 2.64 5.15 15.65
CA GLN A 76 1.39 5.45 16.38
C GLN A 76 1.61 6.36 17.58
N LYS A 77 2.80 6.29 18.19
CA LYS A 77 3.17 7.15 19.33
C LYS A 77 3.80 8.49 18.94
N SER A 78 4.48 8.54 17.77
CA SER A 78 5.36 9.65 17.40
C SER A 78 4.79 10.57 16.32
N LEU A 79 3.96 10.04 15.41
CA LEU A 79 3.37 10.85 14.36
C LEU A 79 2.23 11.72 14.90
N PRO A 80 2.04 12.93 14.35
CA PRO A 80 0.91 13.77 14.69
C PRO A 80 -0.43 13.10 14.38
N ALA A 81 -1.35 13.18 15.34
CA ALA A 81 -2.74 12.76 15.19
C ALA A 81 -3.66 13.99 15.11
N ALA A 82 -4.83 13.82 14.50
CA ALA A 82 -5.83 14.90 14.40
C ALA A 82 -6.42 15.29 15.74
N GLN A 83 -6.47 14.35 16.68
CA GLN A 83 -6.91 14.56 18.07
C GLN A 83 -6.01 13.78 19.04
N ALA A 84 -5.98 14.21 20.29
CA ALA A 84 -5.19 13.52 21.30
C ALA A 84 -5.63 12.06 21.47
N GLY A 85 -4.68 11.13 21.40
CA GLY A 85 -4.95 9.69 21.51
C GLY A 85 -5.62 9.06 20.28
N GLY A 86 -5.73 9.82 19.17
CA GLY A 86 -6.20 9.33 17.89
C GLY A 86 -5.09 8.64 17.07
N GLU A 87 -5.48 8.10 15.91
CA GLU A 87 -4.56 7.46 14.98
C GLU A 87 -3.69 8.50 14.23
N PRO A 88 -2.47 8.13 13.81
CA PRO A 88 -1.60 8.99 13.05
C PRO A 88 -2.24 9.48 11.75
N MET A 89 -2.01 10.73 11.39
CA MET A 89 -2.41 11.25 10.09
C MET A 89 -1.43 10.79 8.99
N PRO A 90 -1.92 10.30 7.85
CA PRO A 90 -1.08 9.92 6.70
C PRO A 90 -0.15 11.04 6.22
N GLU A 91 -0.54 12.29 6.40
CA GLU A 91 0.27 13.48 6.06
C GLU A 91 1.58 13.53 6.86
N GLY A 92 1.55 13.13 8.13
CA GLY A 92 2.75 12.99 8.94
C GLY A 92 3.65 11.86 8.44
N LEU A 93 3.05 10.75 8.00
CA LEU A 93 3.80 9.66 7.39
C LEU A 93 4.42 10.06 6.05
N LEU A 94 3.68 10.80 5.20
CA LEU A 94 4.22 11.33 3.94
C LEU A 94 5.47 12.19 4.18
N TRP A 95 5.43 13.07 5.18
CA TRP A 95 6.60 13.83 5.59
C TRP A 95 7.79 12.89 5.93
N LEU A 96 7.57 11.90 6.78
CA LEU A 96 8.60 10.95 7.19
C LEU A 96 9.18 10.19 6.00
N LEU A 97 8.34 9.65 5.11
CA LEU A 97 8.81 8.89 3.95
C LEU A 97 9.65 9.74 3.00
N MET A 98 9.26 11.00 2.82
CA MET A 98 9.96 11.92 1.94
C MET A 98 11.28 12.44 2.55
N THR A 99 11.29 12.79 3.83
CA THR A 99 12.44 13.46 4.46
C THR A 99 13.33 12.53 5.31
N GLY A 100 12.80 11.40 5.77
CA GLY A 100 13.46 10.52 6.74
C GLY A 100 13.36 11.01 8.19
N GLU A 101 12.67 12.11 8.45
CA GLU A 101 12.54 12.74 9.76
C GLU A 101 11.10 12.76 10.24
N LEU A 102 10.87 12.55 11.55
CA LEU A 102 9.55 12.70 12.14
C LEU A 102 9.09 14.15 12.06
N PRO A 103 7.87 14.44 11.59
CA PRO A 103 7.37 15.80 11.49
C PRO A 103 6.94 16.37 12.83
N THR A 104 7.02 17.68 12.97
CA THR A 104 6.23 18.42 13.95
C THR A 104 4.76 18.47 13.53
N LYS A 105 3.87 18.93 14.42
CA LYS A 105 2.45 19.14 14.08
C LYS A 105 2.29 20.17 12.97
N GLU A 106 3.08 21.23 12.99
CA GLU A 106 3.08 22.29 11.98
C GLU A 106 3.56 21.78 10.62
N GLN A 107 4.57 20.91 10.60
CA GLN A 107 5.05 20.28 9.38
C GLN A 107 4.01 19.32 8.78
N ALA A 108 3.37 18.46 9.59
CA ALA A 108 2.29 17.62 9.13
C ALA A 108 1.11 18.46 8.59
N LYS A 109 0.76 19.56 9.28
CA LYS A 109 -0.26 20.48 8.80
C LYS A 109 0.14 21.14 7.47
N SER A 110 1.39 21.50 7.29
CA SER A 110 1.85 22.07 6.00
C SER A 110 1.66 21.10 4.84
N VAL A 111 1.81 19.79 5.07
CA VAL A 111 1.51 18.75 4.08
C VAL A 111 0.01 18.71 3.79
N THR A 112 -0.84 18.75 4.83
CA THR A 112 -2.29 18.85 4.66
C THR A 112 -2.67 20.06 3.79
N ASP A 113 -2.12 21.22 4.09
CA ASP A 113 -2.40 22.46 3.35
C ASP A 113 -1.91 22.37 1.89
N GLU A 114 -0.75 21.77 1.64
CA GLU A 114 -0.24 21.53 0.28
C GLU A 114 -1.16 20.58 -0.50
N LEU A 115 -1.58 19.46 0.07
CA LEU A 115 -2.52 18.53 -0.55
C LEU A 115 -3.86 19.22 -0.85
N HIS A 116 -4.35 20.07 0.06
CA HIS A 116 -5.57 20.86 -0.17
C HIS A 116 -5.44 21.76 -1.39
N SER A 117 -4.33 22.48 -1.50
CA SER A 117 -4.10 23.41 -2.62
C SER A 117 -4.07 22.72 -3.99
N ARG A 118 -3.76 21.41 -4.01
CA ARG A 118 -3.60 20.56 -5.20
C ARG A 118 -4.79 19.65 -5.50
N SER A 119 -5.80 19.65 -4.63
CA SER A 119 -6.88 18.64 -4.65
C SER A 119 -7.85 18.77 -5.83
N LYS A 120 -7.85 19.88 -6.55
CA LYS A 120 -8.79 20.11 -7.67
C LYS A 120 -8.67 19.04 -8.75
N LEU A 121 -9.71 18.22 -8.90
CA LEU A 121 -9.79 17.20 -9.92
C LEU A 121 -10.15 17.82 -11.29
N PRO A 122 -9.46 17.44 -12.39
CA PRO A 122 -9.86 17.86 -13.73
C PRO A 122 -11.26 17.37 -14.09
N SER A 123 -12.07 18.24 -14.72
CA SER A 123 -13.48 17.94 -15.01
C SER A 123 -13.67 16.74 -15.93
N HIS A 124 -12.77 16.53 -16.91
CA HIS A 124 -12.83 15.39 -17.82
C HIS A 124 -12.64 14.06 -17.08
N VAL A 125 -11.87 14.02 -15.99
CA VAL A 125 -11.69 12.80 -15.16
C VAL A 125 -12.96 12.48 -14.39
N ALA A 126 -13.59 13.48 -13.78
CA ALA A 126 -14.87 13.30 -13.08
C ALA A 126 -15.99 12.83 -14.03
N GLN A 127 -16.07 13.43 -15.23
CA GLN A 127 -17.02 13.04 -16.27
C GLN A 127 -16.79 11.59 -16.73
N ALA A 128 -15.53 11.20 -16.95
CA ALA A 128 -15.20 9.84 -17.34
C ALA A 128 -15.59 8.81 -16.29
N ILE A 129 -15.30 9.07 -15.01
CA ILE A 129 -15.70 8.19 -13.90
C ILE A 129 -17.21 8.01 -13.87
N SER A 130 -17.98 9.08 -14.06
CA SER A 130 -19.45 9.02 -14.07
C SER A 130 -20.02 8.20 -15.23
N SER A 131 -19.25 8.03 -16.30
CA SER A 131 -19.64 7.24 -17.49
C SER A 131 -19.13 5.80 -17.48
N PHE A 132 -18.31 5.41 -16.51
CA PHE A 132 -17.85 4.02 -16.40
C PHE A 132 -19.02 3.05 -16.18
N PRO A 133 -19.01 1.89 -16.87
CA PRO A 133 -20.02 0.86 -16.65
C PRO A 133 -20.07 0.45 -15.17
N LYS A 134 -21.29 0.32 -14.62
CA LYS A 134 -21.46 -0.07 -13.20
C LYS A 134 -20.86 -1.44 -12.84
N GLY A 135 -20.75 -2.35 -13.83
CA GLY A 135 -20.10 -3.65 -13.66
C GLY A 135 -18.58 -3.62 -13.77
N MET A 136 -17.98 -2.47 -14.09
CA MET A 136 -16.53 -2.33 -14.17
C MET A 136 -15.91 -2.37 -12.76
N HIS A 137 -14.96 -3.27 -12.56
CA HIS A 137 -14.33 -3.44 -11.24
C HIS A 137 -13.71 -2.13 -10.74
N PRO A 138 -13.90 -1.73 -9.47
CA PRO A 138 -13.40 -0.46 -8.95
C PRO A 138 -11.90 -0.21 -9.16
N MET A 139 -11.07 -1.26 -9.10
CA MET A 139 -9.64 -1.13 -9.38
C MET A 139 -9.34 -0.83 -10.86
N THR A 140 -10.13 -1.37 -11.78
CA THR A 140 -10.02 -1.04 -13.21
C THR A 140 -10.41 0.43 -13.43
N GLN A 141 -11.47 0.89 -12.77
CA GLN A 141 -11.86 2.30 -12.80
C GLN A 141 -10.76 3.20 -12.24
N LEU A 142 -10.12 2.81 -11.13
CA LEU A 142 -9.04 3.58 -10.52
C LEU A 142 -7.83 3.71 -11.48
N SER A 143 -7.38 2.60 -12.06
CA SER A 143 -6.27 2.60 -13.01
C SER A 143 -6.57 3.47 -14.23
N ALA A 144 -7.77 3.37 -14.80
CA ALA A 144 -8.20 4.18 -15.93
C ALA A 144 -8.29 5.68 -15.57
N ALA A 145 -8.86 6.01 -14.42
CA ALA A 145 -8.98 7.39 -13.96
C ALA A 145 -7.61 8.04 -13.73
N VAL A 146 -6.65 7.29 -13.18
CA VAL A 146 -5.27 7.77 -13.04
C VAL A 146 -4.63 8.05 -14.40
N LEU A 147 -4.81 7.15 -15.38
CA LEU A 147 -4.32 7.38 -16.75
C LEU A 147 -4.92 8.64 -17.38
N MET A 148 -6.19 8.94 -17.13
CA MET A 148 -6.84 10.16 -17.65
C MET A 148 -6.25 11.45 -17.07
N MET A 149 -5.70 11.40 -15.85
CA MET A 149 -5.00 12.55 -15.26
C MET A 149 -3.62 12.82 -15.87
N GLN A 150 -3.07 11.87 -16.65
CA GLN A 150 -1.73 11.97 -17.26
C GLN A 150 -1.59 13.22 -18.16
N THR A 151 -2.67 13.71 -18.75
CA THR A 151 -2.66 14.95 -19.53
C THR A 151 -2.18 16.18 -18.75
N ASP A 152 -2.25 16.14 -17.42
CA ASP A 152 -1.76 17.18 -16.53
C ASP A 152 -0.28 17.04 -16.17
N SER A 153 0.38 15.94 -16.53
CA SER A 153 1.76 15.67 -16.13
C SER A 153 2.71 16.81 -16.44
N LYS A 154 3.27 17.38 -15.41
CA LYS A 154 4.31 18.42 -15.48
C LYS A 154 5.63 17.83 -15.91
N PHE A 155 5.93 16.60 -15.45
CA PHE A 155 7.14 15.89 -15.85
C PHE A 155 7.13 15.58 -17.36
N ALA A 156 6.06 15.04 -17.91
CA ALA A 156 5.96 14.74 -19.33
C ALA A 156 6.15 16.01 -20.20
N LYS A 157 5.52 17.11 -19.81
CA LYS A 157 5.65 18.42 -20.49
C LYS A 157 7.09 18.96 -20.40
N ALA A 158 7.70 18.91 -19.21
CA ALA A 158 9.07 19.36 -19.03
C ALA A 158 10.07 18.51 -19.83
N TYR A 159 9.87 17.19 -19.84
CA TYR A 159 10.70 16.27 -20.62
C TYR A 159 10.65 16.61 -22.12
N GLN A 160 9.43 16.80 -22.66
CA GLN A 160 9.24 17.21 -24.07
C GLN A 160 9.88 18.57 -24.40
N SER A 161 9.95 19.46 -23.42
CA SER A 161 10.59 20.78 -23.55
C SER A 161 12.12 20.72 -23.38
N GLY A 162 12.71 19.54 -23.19
CA GLY A 162 14.16 19.37 -23.09
C GLY A 162 14.76 19.77 -21.75
N VAL A 163 14.01 19.68 -20.64
CA VAL A 163 14.54 19.97 -19.31
C VAL A 163 15.75 19.10 -18.99
N ASN A 164 16.76 19.66 -18.35
CA ASN A 164 17.97 18.92 -17.98
C ASN A 164 17.64 17.79 -17.00
N LYS A 165 18.24 16.62 -17.22
CA LYS A 165 18.00 15.42 -16.37
C LYS A 165 18.27 15.66 -14.88
N THR A 166 19.16 16.57 -14.53
CA THR A 166 19.44 16.94 -13.14
C THR A 166 18.28 17.65 -12.43
N LYS A 167 17.24 18.05 -13.18
CA LYS A 167 16.03 18.71 -12.70
C LYS A 167 14.75 17.87 -12.84
N TYR A 168 14.86 16.63 -13.28
CA TYR A 168 13.70 15.75 -13.44
C TYR A 168 12.88 15.59 -12.15
N TYR A 169 13.53 15.60 -11.01
CA TYR A 169 12.86 15.47 -9.72
C TYR A 169 11.92 16.63 -9.40
N GLU A 170 12.19 17.85 -9.92
CA GLU A 170 11.35 19.02 -9.62
C GLU A 170 9.91 18.81 -10.09
N THR A 171 9.74 18.41 -11.35
CA THR A 171 8.41 18.17 -11.93
C THR A 171 7.83 16.81 -11.56
N THR A 172 8.68 15.81 -11.24
CA THR A 172 8.23 14.56 -10.64
C THR A 172 7.60 14.77 -9.27
N TYR A 173 8.19 15.64 -8.42
CA TYR A 173 7.59 16.02 -7.14
C TYR A 173 6.19 16.61 -7.34
N GLU A 174 6.06 17.55 -8.29
CA GLU A 174 4.77 18.18 -8.57
C GLU A 174 3.70 17.15 -8.99
N ASP A 175 4.04 16.24 -9.91
CA ASP A 175 3.11 15.19 -10.36
C ASP A 175 2.74 14.21 -9.23
N CYS A 176 3.71 13.81 -8.40
CA CYS A 176 3.46 12.93 -7.26
C CYS A 176 2.50 13.56 -6.24
N MET A 177 2.74 14.84 -5.90
CA MET A 177 1.89 15.56 -4.95
C MET A 177 0.49 15.83 -5.52
N ASP A 178 0.39 16.23 -6.79
CA ASP A 178 -0.90 16.45 -7.46
C ASP A 178 -1.71 15.15 -7.52
N LEU A 179 -1.06 14.02 -7.84
CA LEU A 179 -1.71 12.72 -7.90
C LEU A 179 -2.22 12.30 -6.51
N MET A 180 -1.36 12.33 -5.48
CA MET A 180 -1.77 12.01 -4.12
C MET A 180 -2.94 12.88 -3.63
N ALA A 181 -2.90 14.18 -3.91
CA ALA A 181 -3.96 15.10 -3.52
C ALA A 181 -5.32 14.80 -4.15
N ARG A 182 -5.34 14.28 -5.39
CA ARG A 182 -6.56 14.03 -6.17
C ARG A 182 -7.13 12.62 -5.94
N LEU A 183 -6.32 11.67 -5.52
CA LEU A 183 -6.74 10.28 -5.36
C LEU A 183 -7.96 10.07 -4.46
N PRO A 184 -8.12 10.73 -3.30
CA PRO A 184 -9.33 10.59 -2.50
C PRO A 184 -10.61 10.97 -3.24
N GLN A 185 -10.58 12.03 -4.04
CA GLN A 185 -11.74 12.42 -4.84
C GLN A 185 -12.05 11.39 -5.94
N VAL A 186 -11.03 10.94 -6.66
CA VAL A 186 -11.18 9.86 -7.67
C VAL A 186 -11.79 8.62 -7.04
N ALA A 187 -11.23 8.15 -5.94
CA ALA A 187 -11.69 6.96 -5.24
C ALA A 187 -13.14 7.13 -4.71
N ALA A 188 -13.45 8.27 -4.12
CA ALA A 188 -14.80 8.56 -3.65
C ALA A 188 -15.83 8.62 -4.79
N LEU A 189 -15.48 9.22 -5.93
CA LEU A 189 -16.34 9.24 -7.12
C LEU A 189 -16.61 7.83 -7.66
N ILE A 190 -15.58 6.98 -7.70
CA ILE A 190 -15.72 5.56 -8.09
C ILE A 190 -16.68 4.85 -7.14
N TYR A 191 -16.52 5.02 -5.83
CA TYR A 191 -17.39 4.44 -4.81
C TYR A 191 -18.85 4.88 -5.00
N ARG A 192 -19.07 6.17 -5.11
CA ARG A 192 -20.42 6.76 -5.27
C ARG A 192 -21.05 6.36 -6.59
N ASN A 193 -20.28 6.33 -7.67
CA ASN A 193 -20.79 5.92 -8.98
C ASN A 193 -21.17 4.43 -8.99
N THR A 194 -20.33 3.58 -8.44
CA THR A 194 -20.51 2.12 -8.48
C THR A 194 -21.66 1.65 -7.56
N TYR A 195 -21.70 2.16 -6.33
CA TYR A 195 -22.58 1.60 -5.28
C TYR A 195 -23.74 2.50 -4.85
N HIS A 196 -23.68 3.80 -5.18
CA HIS A 196 -24.67 4.79 -4.72
C HIS A 196 -25.35 5.54 -5.86
N GLY A 197 -25.40 4.93 -7.05
CA GLY A 197 -26.13 5.47 -8.22
C GLY A 197 -25.61 6.82 -8.72
N GLY A 198 -24.34 7.15 -8.46
CA GLY A 198 -23.72 8.42 -8.84
C GLY A 198 -24.13 9.61 -7.95
N LYS A 199 -24.90 9.38 -6.88
CA LYS A 199 -25.22 10.45 -5.93
C LYS A 199 -23.93 10.94 -5.26
N PRO A 200 -23.61 12.24 -5.33
CA PRO A 200 -22.39 12.76 -4.75
C PRO A 200 -22.39 12.57 -3.23
N GLY A 201 -21.21 12.32 -2.66
CA GLY A 201 -20.96 12.45 -1.23
C GLY A 201 -20.84 13.92 -0.82
N ALA A 202 -20.26 14.18 0.35
CA ALA A 202 -19.91 15.54 0.73
C ALA A 202 -18.89 16.14 -0.26
N GLN A 203 -18.96 17.45 -0.43
CA GLN A 203 -17.92 18.16 -1.18
C GLN A 203 -16.60 18.16 -0.39
N TYR A 204 -15.51 18.34 -1.10
CA TYR A 204 -14.19 18.51 -0.51
C TYR A 204 -14.18 19.68 0.47
N ASN A 205 -13.64 19.47 1.67
CA ASN A 205 -13.60 20.45 2.74
C ASN A 205 -12.16 20.66 3.24
N SER A 206 -11.59 21.83 2.99
CA SER A 206 -10.24 22.19 3.39
C SER A 206 -10.02 22.32 4.92
N SER A 207 -11.07 22.21 5.74
CA SER A 207 -10.93 22.18 7.19
C SER A 207 -10.68 20.78 7.75
N LEU A 208 -10.80 19.72 6.93
CA LEU A 208 -10.59 18.33 7.32
C LEU A 208 -9.23 17.85 6.84
N ASP A 209 -8.63 16.91 7.54
CA ASP A 209 -7.44 16.19 7.08
C ASP A 209 -7.75 15.26 5.90
N TYR A 210 -6.72 14.70 5.28
CA TYR A 210 -6.79 13.85 4.10
C TYR A 210 -7.75 12.67 4.28
N SER A 211 -7.65 11.97 5.42
CA SER A 211 -8.46 10.79 5.72
C SER A 211 -9.92 11.12 5.97
N ALA A 212 -10.19 12.15 6.77
CA ALA A 212 -11.54 12.60 7.05
C ALA A 212 -12.25 13.15 5.81
N ASN A 213 -11.53 13.89 4.94
CA ASN A 213 -12.06 14.32 3.65
C ASN A 213 -12.48 13.11 2.79
N PHE A 214 -11.62 12.10 2.70
CA PHE A 214 -11.94 10.90 1.93
C PHE A 214 -13.18 10.20 2.47
N ALA A 215 -13.28 10.00 3.79
CA ALA A 215 -14.45 9.43 4.44
C ALA A 215 -15.74 10.19 4.10
N ARG A 216 -15.73 11.54 4.24
CA ARG A 216 -16.89 12.40 3.96
C ARG A 216 -17.33 12.35 2.49
N MET A 217 -16.38 12.36 1.57
CA MET A 217 -16.68 12.27 0.14
C MET A 217 -17.28 10.91 -0.25
N MET A 218 -16.92 9.83 0.44
CA MET A 218 -17.58 8.53 0.28
C MET A 218 -18.98 8.47 0.91
N GLY A 219 -19.29 9.35 1.86
CA GLY A 219 -20.58 9.44 2.54
C GLY A 219 -20.56 8.97 4.00
N TYR A 220 -19.39 8.75 4.59
CA TYR A 220 -19.23 8.37 6.00
C TYR A 220 -19.01 9.60 6.87
N ASN A 221 -19.86 9.78 7.90
CA ASN A 221 -19.84 10.98 8.76
C ASN A 221 -19.48 10.67 10.23
N GLN A 222 -19.13 9.43 10.51
CA GLN A 222 -18.81 9.00 11.89
C GLN A 222 -17.37 9.38 12.23
N PRO A 223 -17.10 10.06 13.35
CA PRO A 223 -15.72 10.38 13.76
C PRO A 223 -14.80 9.16 13.94
N GLN A 224 -15.36 8.03 14.38
CA GLN A 224 -14.60 6.79 14.48
C GLN A 224 -14.17 6.24 13.09
N PHE A 225 -14.97 6.47 12.06
CA PHE A 225 -14.59 6.07 10.70
C PHE A 225 -13.44 6.93 10.16
N ASP A 226 -13.35 8.20 10.59
CA ASP A 226 -12.19 9.03 10.27
C ASP A 226 -10.90 8.43 10.86
N GLU A 227 -10.97 7.92 12.10
CA GLU A 227 -9.85 7.23 12.75
C GLU A 227 -9.49 5.91 12.03
N VAL A 228 -10.50 5.13 11.60
CA VAL A 228 -10.27 3.94 10.77
C VAL A 228 -9.54 4.31 9.49
N MET A 229 -9.94 5.38 8.82
CA MET A 229 -9.29 5.83 7.59
C MET A 229 -7.85 6.32 7.84
N ARG A 230 -7.58 7.02 8.94
CA ARG A 230 -6.23 7.42 9.35
C ARG A 230 -5.34 6.21 9.58
N LEU A 231 -5.81 5.23 10.36
CA LEU A 231 -5.11 3.98 10.60
C LEU A 231 -4.86 3.23 9.27
N TYR A 232 -5.92 3.00 8.49
CA TYR A 232 -5.86 2.23 7.25
C TYR A 232 -4.88 2.84 6.24
N LEU A 233 -5.00 4.15 5.98
CA LEU A 233 -4.16 4.84 5.03
C LEU A 233 -2.70 4.96 5.50
N THR A 234 -2.45 4.93 6.80
CA THR A 234 -1.10 4.92 7.36
C THR A 234 -0.43 3.56 7.19
N ILE A 235 -1.07 2.48 7.63
CA ILE A 235 -0.41 1.16 7.70
C ILE A 235 -0.26 0.45 6.34
N HIS A 236 -1.06 0.82 5.32
CA HIS A 236 -0.98 0.22 3.98
C HIS A 236 -0.10 1.01 3.00
N SER A 237 0.46 2.15 3.42
CA SER A 237 1.13 3.12 2.54
C SER A 237 2.36 2.57 1.84
N ASP A 238 3.16 1.76 2.50
CA ASP A 238 4.39 1.19 1.95
C ASP A 238 4.70 -0.18 2.55
N HIS A 239 5.38 -1.03 1.81
CA HIS A 239 5.76 -2.36 2.27
C HIS A 239 6.98 -2.88 1.51
N GLU A 240 8.06 -2.08 1.48
CA GLU A 240 9.29 -2.23 0.68
C GLU A 240 9.07 -2.36 -0.83
N GLY A 241 10.14 -2.53 -1.59
CA GLY A 241 10.12 -2.54 -3.05
C GLY A 241 9.73 -3.85 -3.72
N GLY A 242 9.79 -4.99 -3.01
CA GLY A 242 9.62 -6.32 -3.61
C GLY A 242 8.18 -6.73 -3.91
N ASN A 243 7.17 -6.05 -3.37
CA ASN A 243 5.78 -6.34 -3.70
C ASN A 243 5.39 -5.78 -5.08
N VAL A 244 4.37 -6.37 -5.70
CA VAL A 244 4.04 -6.12 -7.11
C VAL A 244 3.75 -4.64 -7.39
N SER A 245 2.95 -3.96 -6.58
CA SER A 245 2.62 -2.54 -6.82
C SER A 245 3.86 -1.64 -6.70
N ALA A 246 4.70 -1.86 -5.69
CA ALA A 246 5.93 -1.10 -5.50
C ALA A 246 6.93 -1.34 -6.64
N HIS A 247 7.21 -2.60 -6.97
CA HIS A 247 8.13 -2.96 -8.05
C HIS A 247 7.64 -2.44 -9.40
N THR A 248 6.35 -2.53 -9.69
CA THR A 248 5.77 -2.01 -10.94
C THR A 248 5.93 -0.49 -11.04
N THR A 249 5.66 0.26 -9.94
CA THR A 249 5.89 1.72 -9.93
C THR A 249 7.34 2.05 -10.28
N ARG A 250 8.28 1.36 -9.62
CA ARG A 250 9.70 1.55 -9.87
C ARG A 250 10.12 1.16 -11.28
N LEU A 251 9.71 -0.03 -11.74
CA LEU A 251 10.07 -0.55 -13.06
C LEU A 251 9.61 0.40 -14.17
N VAL A 252 8.33 0.76 -14.16
CA VAL A 252 7.75 1.67 -15.16
C VAL A 252 8.37 3.07 -15.04
N GLY A 253 8.53 3.57 -13.82
CA GLY A 253 9.19 4.84 -13.54
C GLY A 253 10.64 4.88 -14.01
N SER A 254 11.39 3.77 -13.93
CA SER A 254 12.78 3.70 -14.38
C SER A 254 12.96 3.95 -15.88
N ALA A 255 11.91 3.71 -16.68
CA ALA A 255 11.87 4.04 -18.10
C ALA A 255 11.57 5.53 -18.38
N LEU A 256 11.59 6.39 -17.36
CA LEU A 256 11.19 7.80 -17.42
C LEU A 256 9.70 8.01 -17.75
N SER A 257 8.84 7.03 -17.53
CA SER A 257 7.40 7.23 -17.51
C SER A 257 7.04 8.18 -16.36
N ASP A 258 6.06 9.04 -16.57
CA ASP A 258 5.61 9.98 -15.54
C ASP A 258 4.91 9.26 -14.36
N PRO A 259 4.68 9.92 -13.23
CA PRO A 259 4.04 9.33 -12.06
C PRO A 259 2.64 8.76 -12.32
N TYR A 260 1.86 9.33 -13.22
CA TYR A 260 0.52 8.83 -13.53
C TYR A 260 0.57 7.48 -14.24
N LEU A 261 1.42 7.35 -15.26
CA LEU A 261 1.65 6.08 -15.96
C LEU A 261 2.20 5.01 -15.01
N SER A 262 3.21 5.39 -14.20
CA SER A 262 3.87 4.48 -13.27
C SER A 262 2.90 3.97 -12.21
N PHE A 263 2.10 4.84 -11.63
CA PHE A 263 1.14 4.48 -10.58
C PHE A 263 -0.08 3.73 -11.14
N SER A 264 -0.58 4.10 -12.32
CA SER A 264 -1.67 3.34 -12.95
C SER A 264 -1.26 1.89 -13.23
N ALA A 265 -0.06 1.66 -13.75
CA ALA A 265 0.48 0.31 -13.95
C ALA A 265 0.59 -0.46 -12.61
N ALA A 266 1.01 0.22 -11.55
CA ALA A 266 1.06 -0.36 -10.21
C ALA A 266 -0.32 -0.78 -9.69
N MET A 267 -1.38 -0.01 -9.99
CA MET A 267 -2.75 -0.35 -9.61
C MET A 267 -3.27 -1.58 -10.36
N CYS A 268 -2.85 -1.81 -11.60
CA CYS A 268 -3.11 -3.08 -12.29
C CYS A 268 -2.49 -4.27 -11.56
N GLY A 269 -1.26 -4.12 -11.05
CA GLY A 269 -0.61 -5.13 -10.23
C GLY A 269 -1.28 -5.33 -8.86
N LEU A 270 -1.71 -4.23 -8.22
CA LEU A 270 -2.41 -4.26 -6.94
C LEU A 270 -3.77 -4.99 -7.03
N ALA A 271 -4.43 -4.92 -8.18
CA ALA A 271 -5.69 -5.60 -8.46
C ALA A 271 -5.56 -7.13 -8.59
N GLY A 272 -4.36 -7.69 -8.49
CA GLY A 272 -4.15 -9.13 -8.59
C GLY A 272 -4.56 -9.87 -7.29
N PRO A 273 -5.15 -11.09 -7.41
CA PRO A 273 -5.61 -11.87 -6.25
C PRO A 273 -4.48 -12.33 -5.31
N LEU A 274 -3.24 -12.38 -5.79
CA LEU A 274 -2.08 -12.68 -4.96
C LEU A 274 -1.42 -11.41 -4.38
N HIS A 275 -2.09 -10.27 -4.45
CA HIS A 275 -1.62 -9.00 -3.90
C HIS A 275 -2.78 -8.28 -3.19
N GLY A 276 -3.19 -7.09 -3.61
CA GLY A 276 -4.16 -6.27 -2.88
C GLY A 276 -5.59 -6.82 -2.83
N LEU A 277 -5.97 -7.74 -3.73
CA LEU A 277 -7.31 -8.34 -3.73
C LEU A 277 -7.52 -9.36 -2.60
N ALA A 278 -6.46 -9.77 -1.89
CA ALA A 278 -6.53 -10.78 -0.85
C ALA A 278 -7.49 -10.44 0.31
N ASN A 279 -7.67 -9.16 0.63
CA ASN A 279 -8.59 -8.72 1.69
C ASN A 279 -10.07 -9.06 1.39
N GLN A 280 -10.46 -9.09 0.12
CA GLN A 280 -11.81 -9.49 -0.30
C GLN A 280 -12.04 -10.97 -0.07
N GLU A 281 -11.06 -11.80 -0.40
CA GLU A 281 -11.10 -13.25 -0.19
C GLU A 281 -11.24 -13.60 1.30
N VAL A 282 -10.52 -12.88 2.17
CA VAL A 282 -10.61 -13.06 3.61
C VAL A 282 -12.02 -12.79 4.11
N LEU A 283 -12.59 -11.64 3.77
CA LEU A 283 -13.93 -11.29 4.23
C LEU A 283 -14.96 -12.27 3.69
N GLY A 284 -14.86 -12.68 2.42
CA GLY A 284 -15.72 -13.71 1.84
C GLY A 284 -15.70 -15.01 2.64
N TRP A 285 -14.50 -15.50 3.00
CA TRP A 285 -14.32 -16.71 3.79
C TRP A 285 -14.89 -16.58 5.22
N VAL A 286 -14.70 -15.43 5.88
CA VAL A 286 -15.28 -15.16 7.21
C VAL A 286 -16.80 -15.09 7.17
N LEU A 287 -17.38 -14.49 6.14
CA LEU A 287 -18.83 -14.43 5.97
C LEU A 287 -19.42 -15.80 5.65
N GLU A 288 -18.76 -16.61 4.84
CA GLU A 288 -19.16 -18.00 4.56
C GLU A 288 -19.20 -18.84 5.84
N LEU A 289 -18.13 -18.77 6.64
CA LEU A 289 -18.06 -19.40 7.94
C LEU A 289 -19.23 -18.97 8.85
N ASN A 290 -19.46 -17.67 8.94
CA ASN A 290 -20.55 -17.13 9.76
C ASN A 290 -21.94 -17.63 9.31
N GLU A 291 -22.21 -17.66 8.02
CA GLU A 291 -23.45 -18.16 7.47
C GLU A 291 -23.61 -19.67 7.64
N GLU A 292 -22.55 -20.45 7.49
CA GLU A 292 -22.58 -21.89 7.74
C GLU A 292 -22.91 -22.18 9.21
N PHE A 293 -22.27 -21.46 10.15
CA PHE A 293 -22.54 -21.62 11.58
C PHE A 293 -23.98 -21.25 11.95
N LYS A 294 -24.51 -20.16 11.42
CA LYS A 294 -25.92 -19.78 11.61
C LYS A 294 -26.87 -20.87 11.11
N LYS A 295 -26.65 -21.40 9.90
CA LYS A 295 -27.48 -22.46 9.32
C LYS A 295 -27.46 -23.77 10.14
N GLN A 296 -26.31 -24.06 10.74
CA GLN A 296 -26.14 -25.29 11.55
C GLN A 296 -26.46 -25.08 13.04
N GLY A 297 -26.80 -23.87 13.47
CA GLY A 297 -27.03 -23.54 14.88
C GLY A 297 -25.76 -23.69 15.73
N LYS A 298 -24.55 -23.60 15.12
CA LYS A 298 -23.27 -23.73 15.79
C LYS A 298 -22.84 -22.39 16.40
N SER A 299 -22.29 -22.45 17.59
CA SER A 299 -21.62 -21.29 18.22
C SER A 299 -20.18 -21.17 17.71
N VAL A 300 -19.66 -19.94 17.75
CA VAL A 300 -18.25 -19.65 17.46
C VAL A 300 -17.40 -20.11 18.64
N THR A 301 -16.68 -21.19 18.48
CA THR A 301 -15.75 -21.77 19.47
C THR A 301 -14.44 -22.14 18.79
N HIS A 302 -13.40 -22.40 19.57
CA HIS A 302 -12.12 -22.90 19.04
C HIS A 302 -12.31 -24.19 18.21
N GLU A 303 -13.18 -25.10 18.70
CA GLU A 303 -13.45 -26.37 18.04
C GLU A 303 -14.16 -26.17 16.69
N THR A 304 -15.22 -25.36 16.65
CA THR A 304 -15.99 -25.14 15.40
C THR A 304 -15.17 -24.36 14.37
N ILE A 305 -14.33 -23.41 14.77
CA ILE A 305 -13.38 -22.73 13.88
C ILE A 305 -12.33 -23.71 13.35
N ARG A 306 -11.80 -24.59 14.20
CA ARG A 306 -10.83 -25.61 13.81
C ARG A 306 -11.42 -26.58 12.78
N GLU A 307 -12.64 -27.06 12.99
CA GLU A 307 -13.35 -27.89 12.02
C GLU A 307 -13.47 -27.22 10.66
N PHE A 308 -13.90 -25.96 10.64
CA PHE A 308 -14.08 -25.20 9.40
C PHE A 308 -12.73 -24.94 8.68
N ALA A 309 -11.68 -24.58 9.43
CA ALA A 309 -10.34 -24.42 8.89
C ALA A 309 -9.82 -25.70 8.22
N TRP A 310 -9.98 -26.86 8.87
CA TRP A 310 -9.62 -28.16 8.30
C TRP A 310 -10.48 -28.54 7.08
N LYS A 311 -11.77 -28.19 7.09
CA LYS A 311 -12.66 -28.37 5.93
C LYS A 311 -12.13 -27.60 4.72
N THR A 312 -11.77 -26.33 4.90
CA THR A 312 -11.16 -25.49 3.86
C THR A 312 -9.86 -26.12 3.33
N LEU A 313 -8.95 -26.53 4.20
CA LEU A 313 -7.66 -27.11 3.79
C LEU A 313 -7.82 -28.47 3.07
N LYS A 314 -8.75 -29.29 3.52
CA LYS A 314 -9.06 -30.61 2.90
C LYS A 314 -9.72 -30.48 1.52
N SER A 315 -10.41 -29.37 1.25
CA SER A 315 -10.96 -29.08 -0.09
C SER A 315 -9.88 -28.63 -1.09
N GLY A 316 -8.63 -28.51 -0.67
CA GLY A 316 -7.52 -28.05 -1.50
C GLY A 316 -7.38 -26.52 -1.55
N GLN A 317 -8.19 -25.80 -0.78
CA GLN A 317 -8.11 -24.35 -0.67
C GLN A 317 -7.12 -23.92 0.41
N VAL A 318 -6.62 -22.67 0.32
CA VAL A 318 -5.85 -22.03 1.37
C VAL A 318 -6.77 -21.27 2.31
N ILE A 319 -6.35 -21.06 3.56
CA ILE A 319 -7.04 -20.12 4.46
C ILE A 319 -6.55 -18.72 4.09
N PRO A 320 -7.44 -17.84 3.56
CA PRO A 320 -7.02 -16.53 3.09
C PRO A 320 -6.60 -15.62 4.26
N GLY A 321 -5.67 -14.70 4.00
CA GLY A 321 -5.13 -13.80 5.02
C GLY A 321 -4.07 -14.42 5.95
N TYR A 322 -3.72 -15.68 5.76
CA TYR A 322 -2.70 -16.39 6.52
C TYR A 322 -1.51 -16.76 5.63
N GLY A 323 -0.33 -16.53 6.15
CA GLY A 323 0.91 -16.70 5.40
C GLY A 323 1.42 -15.39 4.79
N HIS A 324 2.73 -15.36 4.54
CA HIS A 324 3.40 -14.24 3.89
C HIS A 324 4.73 -14.72 3.27
N ALA A 325 5.13 -14.10 2.16
CA ALA A 325 6.38 -14.46 1.49
C ALA A 325 7.60 -14.19 2.37
N VAL A 326 7.63 -13.06 3.09
CA VAL A 326 8.76 -12.59 3.90
C VAL A 326 8.52 -12.79 5.40
N LEU A 327 7.39 -12.36 5.95
CA LEU A 327 7.12 -12.39 7.40
C LEU A 327 7.15 -13.81 7.97
N ARG A 328 7.60 -13.92 9.22
CA ARG A 328 7.66 -15.17 10.00
C ARG A 328 6.91 -15.06 11.33
N LYS A 329 6.32 -13.90 11.62
CA LYS A 329 5.44 -13.61 12.76
C LYS A 329 4.19 -12.89 12.29
N THR A 330 3.25 -12.66 13.20
CA THR A 330 2.06 -11.85 12.94
C THR A 330 2.45 -10.48 12.38
N ASP A 331 1.79 -10.08 11.32
CA ASP A 331 2.00 -8.79 10.68
C ASP A 331 1.64 -7.66 11.66
N PRO A 332 2.53 -6.69 11.94
CA PRO A 332 2.23 -5.59 12.85
C PRO A 332 1.08 -4.70 12.37
N ARG A 333 0.76 -4.70 11.06
CA ARG A 333 -0.41 -4.02 10.52
C ARG A 333 -1.71 -4.70 10.94
N TYR A 334 -1.72 -6.04 10.99
CA TYR A 334 -2.82 -6.81 11.57
C TYR A 334 -3.02 -6.44 13.05
N MET A 335 -1.93 -6.39 13.81
CA MET A 335 -1.99 -6.06 15.25
C MET A 335 -2.54 -4.66 15.50
N ALA A 336 -2.12 -3.67 14.70
CA ALA A 336 -2.64 -2.31 14.82
C ALA A 336 -4.17 -2.24 14.60
N GLN A 337 -4.69 -2.95 13.60
CA GLN A 337 -6.13 -3.06 13.36
C GLN A 337 -6.85 -3.80 14.50
N ARG A 338 -6.25 -4.88 14.99
CA ARG A 338 -6.81 -5.64 16.12
C ARG A 338 -6.88 -4.80 17.38
N GLU A 339 -5.85 -4.03 17.72
CA GLU A 339 -5.84 -3.12 18.86
C GLU A 339 -6.92 -2.03 18.74
N PHE A 340 -7.09 -1.48 17.53
CA PHE A 340 -8.19 -0.56 17.26
C PHE A 340 -9.56 -1.21 17.53
N CYS A 341 -9.79 -2.43 17.07
CA CYS A 341 -11.04 -3.14 17.28
C CYS A 341 -11.28 -3.47 18.76
N LEU A 342 -10.25 -3.90 19.50
CA LEU A 342 -10.34 -4.13 20.94
C LEU A 342 -10.75 -2.86 21.70
N LYS A 343 -10.28 -1.70 21.25
CA LYS A 343 -10.58 -0.41 21.88
C LYS A 343 -11.98 0.10 21.54
N HIS A 344 -12.42 -0.03 20.28
CA HIS A 344 -13.59 0.67 19.76
C HIS A 344 -14.81 -0.23 19.46
N MET A 345 -14.59 -1.53 19.21
CA MET A 345 -15.66 -2.46 18.84
C MET A 345 -15.49 -3.88 19.44
N PRO A 346 -15.16 -4.01 20.75
CA PRO A 346 -14.81 -5.31 21.37
C PRO A 346 -15.96 -6.33 21.32
N ASN A 347 -17.20 -5.86 21.19
CA ASN A 347 -18.40 -6.69 21.17
C ASN A 347 -18.92 -7.00 19.76
N ASP A 348 -18.26 -6.51 18.70
CA ASP A 348 -18.66 -6.80 17.33
C ASP A 348 -18.59 -8.30 17.05
N HIS A 349 -19.65 -8.83 16.39
CA HIS A 349 -19.78 -10.25 16.13
C HIS A 349 -18.69 -10.79 15.20
N LEU A 350 -18.43 -10.09 14.10
CA LEU A 350 -17.40 -10.51 13.12
C LEU A 350 -15.99 -10.36 13.72
N PHE A 351 -15.77 -9.35 14.55
CA PHE A 351 -14.50 -9.19 15.25
C PHE A 351 -14.24 -10.36 16.22
N LYS A 352 -15.28 -10.86 16.95
CA LYS A 352 -15.15 -12.06 17.77
C LYS A 352 -14.78 -13.29 16.96
N ILE A 353 -15.40 -13.46 15.78
CA ILE A 353 -15.03 -14.54 14.86
C ILE A 353 -13.55 -14.44 14.47
N VAL A 354 -13.10 -13.28 13.97
CA VAL A 354 -11.71 -13.07 13.54
C VAL A 354 -10.73 -13.23 14.71
N SER A 355 -11.10 -12.82 15.92
CA SER A 355 -10.28 -13.04 17.12
C SER A 355 -10.11 -14.53 17.42
N THR A 356 -11.19 -15.34 17.32
CA THR A 356 -11.11 -16.79 17.52
C THR A 356 -10.31 -17.46 16.38
N ILE A 357 -10.48 -17.00 15.15
CA ILE A 357 -9.67 -17.46 14.00
C ILE A 357 -8.17 -17.22 14.26
N TYR A 358 -7.80 -16.05 14.78
CA TYR A 358 -6.42 -15.71 15.12
C TYR A 358 -5.81 -16.67 16.16
N GLU A 359 -6.61 -17.13 17.12
CA GLU A 359 -6.17 -18.05 18.18
C GLU A 359 -6.03 -19.50 17.67
N VAL A 360 -6.83 -19.90 16.67
CA VAL A 360 -6.94 -21.31 16.23
C VAL A 360 -6.15 -21.61 14.96
N VAL A 361 -6.23 -20.76 13.95
CA VAL A 361 -5.71 -21.08 12.60
C VAL A 361 -4.19 -21.26 12.56
N PRO A 362 -3.37 -20.49 13.30
CA PRO A 362 -1.93 -20.72 13.31
C PRO A 362 -1.54 -22.16 13.70
N ASP A 363 -2.23 -22.75 14.67
CA ASP A 363 -1.95 -24.11 15.09
C ASP A 363 -2.42 -25.16 14.06
N VAL A 364 -3.58 -24.94 13.44
CA VAL A 364 -4.06 -25.77 12.32
C VAL A 364 -3.05 -25.77 11.16
N LEU A 365 -2.49 -24.62 10.82
CA LEU A 365 -1.51 -24.50 9.74
C LEU A 365 -0.15 -25.13 10.10
N LYS A 366 0.27 -25.05 11.37
CA LYS A 366 1.47 -25.77 11.87
C LYS A 366 1.28 -27.28 11.77
N GLU A 367 0.13 -27.79 12.18
CA GLU A 367 -0.21 -29.21 12.07
C GLU A 367 -0.28 -29.68 10.61
N GLN A 368 -0.80 -28.87 9.70
CA GLN A 368 -0.78 -29.16 8.27
C GLN A 368 0.66 -29.27 7.72
N GLY A 369 1.59 -28.48 8.25
CA GLY A 369 3.03 -28.54 7.94
C GLY A 369 3.46 -28.03 6.56
N LYS A 370 2.54 -27.40 5.79
CA LYS A 370 2.83 -26.93 4.42
C LYS A 370 3.24 -25.46 4.35
N THR A 371 2.97 -24.68 5.38
CA THR A 371 3.19 -23.24 5.38
C THR A 371 4.40 -22.85 6.23
N LYS A 372 5.27 -21.99 5.69
CA LYS A 372 6.44 -21.45 6.43
C LYS A 372 6.04 -20.39 7.45
N ASN A 373 4.95 -19.67 7.17
CA ASN A 373 4.38 -18.63 8.04
C ASN A 373 2.91 -18.94 8.32
N PRO A 374 2.56 -19.43 9.51
CA PRO A 374 1.17 -19.73 9.87
C PRO A 374 0.40 -18.51 10.39
N TRP A 375 1.03 -17.34 10.50
CA TRP A 375 0.46 -16.15 11.12
C TRP A 375 -0.32 -15.30 10.13
N PRO A 376 -1.30 -14.50 10.60
CA PRO A 376 -2.08 -13.63 9.73
C PRO A 376 -1.25 -12.44 9.21
N ASN A 377 -1.58 -12.02 8.00
CA ASN A 377 -1.15 -10.77 7.41
C ASN A 377 -2.23 -9.68 7.57
N VAL A 378 -1.97 -8.47 7.04
CA VAL A 378 -2.87 -7.32 7.19
C VAL A 378 -4.29 -7.57 6.68
N ASP A 379 -4.45 -8.36 5.63
CA ASP A 379 -5.73 -8.62 4.98
C ASP A 379 -6.69 -9.44 5.85
N ALA A 380 -6.16 -10.20 6.82
CA ALA A 380 -6.97 -11.02 7.73
C ALA A 380 -7.89 -10.20 8.65
N HIS A 381 -7.74 -8.87 8.74
CA HIS A 381 -8.51 -8.04 9.65
C HIS A 381 -9.24 -6.86 8.97
N SER A 382 -8.72 -6.34 7.87
CA SER A 382 -9.20 -5.10 7.25
C SER A 382 -10.68 -5.12 6.89
N GLY A 383 -11.17 -6.24 6.35
CA GLY A 383 -12.56 -6.36 5.90
C GLY A 383 -13.57 -6.26 7.04
N VAL A 384 -13.28 -6.89 8.16
CA VAL A 384 -14.16 -6.87 9.35
C VAL A 384 -14.24 -5.47 9.95
N LEU A 385 -13.10 -4.77 10.04
CA LEU A 385 -13.03 -3.41 10.51
C LEU A 385 -13.90 -2.46 9.67
N LEU A 386 -13.77 -2.53 8.35
CA LEU A 386 -14.54 -1.68 7.44
C LEU A 386 -16.03 -2.02 7.47
N THR A 387 -16.38 -3.30 7.52
CA THR A 387 -17.78 -3.78 7.58
C THR A 387 -18.50 -3.27 8.83
N HIS A 388 -17.84 -3.23 9.99
CA HIS A 388 -18.41 -2.70 11.23
C HIS A 388 -18.94 -1.28 11.09
N TYR A 389 -18.22 -0.43 10.35
CA TYR A 389 -18.62 0.95 10.10
C TYR A 389 -19.54 1.13 8.89
N GLY A 390 -20.05 0.05 8.31
CA GLY A 390 -21.04 0.08 7.24
C GLY A 390 -20.47 0.05 5.82
N MET A 391 -19.15 -0.08 5.66
CA MET A 391 -18.56 -0.29 4.34
C MET A 391 -18.56 -1.79 4.02
N THR A 392 -19.60 -2.25 3.33
CA THR A 392 -19.83 -3.68 3.03
C THR A 392 -19.45 -4.06 1.59
N GLU A 393 -19.08 -3.10 0.77
CA GLU A 393 -18.72 -3.27 -0.64
C GLU A 393 -17.27 -3.76 -0.78
N HIS A 394 -17.04 -5.02 -0.42
CA HIS A 394 -15.70 -5.61 -0.35
C HIS A 394 -14.90 -5.50 -1.65
N ASN A 395 -15.55 -5.48 -2.82
CA ASN A 395 -14.86 -5.23 -4.11
C ASN A 395 -14.19 -3.84 -4.20
N TYR A 396 -14.50 -2.95 -3.26
CA TYR A 396 -13.92 -1.61 -3.22
C TYR A 396 -12.67 -1.51 -2.32
N TYR A 397 -12.44 -2.44 -1.40
CA TYR A 397 -11.39 -2.31 -0.37
C TYR A 397 -9.99 -2.15 -0.97
N THR A 398 -9.70 -2.76 -2.10
CA THR A 398 -8.41 -2.61 -2.78
C THR A 398 -8.21 -1.19 -3.32
N VAL A 399 -9.28 -0.43 -3.58
CA VAL A 399 -9.17 0.99 -3.94
C VAL A 399 -8.67 1.81 -2.75
N LEU A 400 -9.16 1.56 -1.54
CA LEU A 400 -8.62 2.18 -0.31
C LEU A 400 -7.12 1.87 -0.17
N PHE A 401 -6.76 0.62 -0.41
CA PHE A 401 -5.37 0.18 -0.41
C PHE A 401 -4.54 0.96 -1.45
N GLY A 402 -5.07 1.14 -2.65
CA GLY A 402 -4.43 1.93 -3.71
C GLY A 402 -4.17 3.37 -3.31
N VAL A 403 -5.15 4.05 -2.70
CA VAL A 403 -4.99 5.42 -2.20
C VAL A 403 -3.89 5.49 -1.14
N SER A 404 -3.88 4.55 -0.20
CA SER A 404 -2.82 4.44 0.81
C SER A 404 -1.45 4.19 0.17
N ARG A 405 -1.35 3.22 -0.74
CA ARG A 405 -0.10 2.80 -1.37
C ARG A 405 0.55 3.91 -2.20
N ALA A 406 -0.22 4.85 -2.73
CA ALA A 406 0.30 6.01 -3.43
C ALA A 406 1.30 6.81 -2.58
N ILE A 407 1.06 6.92 -1.27
CA ILE A 407 1.93 7.67 -0.35
C ILE A 407 3.35 7.11 -0.36
N GLY A 408 3.50 5.79 -0.25
CA GLY A 408 4.81 5.12 -0.22
C GLY A 408 5.50 5.08 -1.59
N VAL A 409 4.79 4.54 -2.59
CA VAL A 409 5.43 4.29 -3.90
C VAL A 409 5.75 5.56 -4.67
N LEU A 410 4.96 6.64 -4.50
CA LEU A 410 5.25 7.93 -5.14
C LEU A 410 6.37 8.67 -4.40
N SER A 411 6.50 8.51 -3.07
CA SER A 411 7.65 9.00 -2.32
C SER A 411 8.95 8.36 -2.82
N GLN A 412 8.95 7.04 -3.01
CA GLN A 412 10.11 6.34 -3.56
C GLN A 412 10.39 6.74 -5.01
N LEU A 413 9.34 6.85 -5.86
CA LEU A 413 9.49 7.27 -7.26
C LEU A 413 10.13 8.67 -7.37
N PHE A 414 9.75 9.59 -6.49
CA PHE A 414 10.41 10.89 -6.41
C PHE A 414 11.90 10.73 -6.11
N TRP A 415 12.26 9.93 -5.10
CA TRP A 415 13.66 9.69 -4.76
C TRP A 415 14.43 8.99 -5.89
N ASP A 416 13.82 8.04 -6.59
CA ASP A 416 14.45 7.39 -7.74
C ASP A 416 14.85 8.42 -8.83
N ARG A 417 13.99 9.41 -9.06
CA ARG A 417 14.30 10.54 -9.97
C ARG A 417 15.36 11.46 -9.41
N ALA A 418 15.24 11.82 -8.15
CA ALA A 418 16.18 12.74 -7.49
C ALA A 418 17.59 12.14 -7.41
N LEU A 419 17.70 10.85 -7.20
CA LEU A 419 18.96 10.12 -7.13
C LEU A 419 19.51 9.72 -8.51
N GLY A 420 18.71 9.88 -9.57
CA GLY A 420 19.11 9.57 -10.94
C GLY A 420 19.25 8.08 -11.23
N HIS A 421 18.44 7.24 -10.58
CA HIS A 421 18.48 5.79 -10.80
C HIS A 421 18.25 5.44 -12.27
N PRO A 422 19.06 4.50 -12.82
CA PRO A 422 18.96 4.11 -14.23
C PRO A 422 17.74 3.23 -14.51
N LEU A 423 17.50 2.99 -15.80
CA LEU A 423 16.54 2.01 -16.29
C LEU A 423 16.80 0.65 -15.65
N GLU A 424 15.78 0.07 -15.04
CA GLU A 424 15.84 -1.28 -14.49
C GLU A 424 15.74 -2.31 -15.61
N ARG A 425 16.78 -3.14 -15.75
CA ARG A 425 16.85 -4.15 -16.80
C ARG A 425 17.59 -5.40 -16.34
N PRO A 426 16.95 -6.32 -15.61
CA PRO A 426 17.56 -7.59 -15.25
C PRO A 426 17.82 -8.47 -16.47
N LYS A 427 18.79 -9.36 -16.36
CA LYS A 427 19.07 -10.40 -17.36
C LYS A 427 18.06 -11.55 -17.21
N SER A 428 17.67 -12.12 -18.35
CA SER A 428 16.86 -13.34 -18.41
C SER A 428 17.68 -14.51 -18.93
N VAL A 429 17.29 -15.71 -18.54
CA VAL A 429 17.81 -16.97 -19.03
C VAL A 429 16.65 -17.82 -19.59
N ASN A 430 16.96 -18.75 -20.49
CA ASN A 430 15.99 -19.71 -21.01
C ASN A 430 16.42 -21.15 -20.71
N VAL A 431 15.57 -22.13 -21.02
CA VAL A 431 15.82 -23.55 -20.74
C VAL A 431 17.11 -24.05 -21.40
N ALA A 432 17.36 -23.67 -22.66
CA ALA A 432 18.55 -24.09 -23.38
C ALA A 432 19.84 -23.57 -22.71
N TRP A 433 19.83 -22.28 -22.33
CA TRP A 433 20.96 -21.69 -21.60
C TRP A 433 21.18 -22.37 -20.25
N LEU A 434 20.11 -22.62 -19.47
CA LEU A 434 20.21 -23.28 -18.18
C LEU A 434 20.79 -24.69 -18.29
N LYS A 435 20.33 -25.49 -19.26
CA LYS A 435 20.87 -26.85 -19.50
C LYS A 435 22.36 -26.79 -19.84
N ALA A 436 22.75 -25.97 -20.80
CA ALA A 436 24.13 -25.84 -21.19
C ALA A 436 25.05 -25.35 -20.07
N TYR A 437 24.57 -24.41 -19.26
CA TYR A 437 25.31 -23.92 -18.10
C TYR A 437 25.50 -24.98 -17.03
N LEU A 438 24.44 -25.69 -16.64
CA LEU A 438 24.47 -26.72 -15.60
C LEU A 438 25.31 -27.94 -16.03
N GLU A 439 25.28 -28.31 -17.32
CA GLU A 439 26.07 -29.40 -17.88
C GLU A 439 27.56 -29.02 -18.05
N SER A 440 27.89 -27.75 -18.17
CA SER A 440 29.27 -27.29 -18.35
C SER A 440 30.15 -27.44 -17.10
N GLY A 441 29.55 -27.59 -15.93
CA GLY A 441 30.28 -27.62 -14.64
C GLY A 441 31.03 -26.32 -14.27
N LYS A 442 30.78 -25.24 -15.01
CA LYS A 442 31.40 -23.93 -14.75
C LYS A 442 30.64 -23.21 -13.61
N GLU A 443 31.37 -22.69 -12.65
CA GLU A 443 30.88 -21.68 -11.72
C GLU A 443 31.07 -20.29 -12.35
N ILE A 444 30.09 -19.39 -12.19
CA ILE A 444 30.16 -17.99 -12.70
C ILE A 444 30.76 -17.10 -11.60
#